data_957e972829a5f42e514ff4e7ed6ad367
#
_entry.id   957e972829a5f42e514ff4e7ed6ad367
#
_cell.length_a   1.000
_cell.length_b   1.000
_cell.length_c   1.000
_cell.angle_alpha   90.00
_cell.angle_beta   90.00
_cell.angle_gamma   90.00
#
_symmetry.space_group_name_H-M   'P 1'
#
loop_
_entity.id
_entity.type
_entity.pdbx_description
1 polymer ?
#
loop_
_entity_poly.entity_id
_entity_poly.type
_entity_poly.pdbx_seq_one_letter_code
_entity_poly.pdbx_strand_id
1 'polypeptide(L)'
;MKRRILNGKPRRAAGVFLAASLAVLGLAGCGEKAKPDPAAEVPPATSVVVTGDVNAITVDHPEQFPVVAAGKLSEAAVLDVTGTVTPDVSRNIPVVSLASGRVVEINAKLGDTVQKGQLLLRVQSADISGAFAGYRSAVADEKLASTQLDRAKLLFDKGALAQKDLEVAEDAEAKAKITIDNAVEQIRVLGADVTHPASTVDIVAPAAGVITEQNITASGGVKTLDNSPNLFTISDLSDVWILCDVYENDLSSVHVGETVDIRLSGYSDRVFAGRVGFIGPILDPATRTAKVRVEMANPGMMRVGMFVDAAIHGTQSKMEATVPADAVLHLHDRDWVYEPSGAKSFRRVEVVGGALLPSKVQVITSGVAPGDKVIANALEMQNTVEQ
;
A
#
# COMPACT_ATOMS: atom_id res chain seq x y z
N MET A 1 -7.94 38.51 -29.73
CA MET A 1 -8.88 38.37 -30.89
C MET A 1 -10.03 37.51 -30.41
N LYS A 2 -11.12 38.13 -30.05
CA LYS A 2 -12.41 38.38 -30.74
C LYS A 2 -13.19 37.08 -31.03
N ARG A 3 -14.28 36.94 -30.22
CA ARG A 3 -15.71 36.83 -30.59
C ARG A 3 -16.20 35.42 -30.97
N ARG A 4 -17.40 34.94 -30.61
CA ARG A 4 -18.76 35.44 -30.30
C ARG A 4 -19.59 34.23 -29.79
N ILE A 5 -20.30 34.22 -28.69
CA ILE A 5 -21.69 34.56 -28.38
C ILE A 5 -22.74 34.23 -29.49
N LEU A 6 -23.74 33.43 -29.09
CA LEU A 6 -25.14 33.44 -29.50
C LEU A 6 -25.87 32.31 -28.76
N ASN A 7 -26.65 32.47 -27.77
CA ASN A 7 -27.99 33.06 -27.54
C ASN A 7 -29.08 32.46 -28.42
N GLY A 8 -30.10 31.87 -27.81
CA GLY A 8 -31.36 31.48 -28.45
C GLY A 8 -32.35 30.80 -27.50
N LYS A 9 -33.11 31.58 -26.75
CA LYS A 9 -34.45 31.27 -26.22
C LYS A 9 -35.47 31.91 -27.18
N PRO A 10 -36.81 31.81 -27.01
CA PRO A 10 -37.75 30.72 -26.68
C PRO A 10 -38.97 30.77 -27.66
N ARG A 11 -39.93 29.85 -27.56
CA ARG A 11 -41.32 30.18 -28.05
C ARG A 11 -42.38 29.34 -27.34
N ARG A 12 -43.34 30.06 -26.79
CA ARG A 12 -44.68 29.71 -26.30
C ARG A 12 -45.66 29.53 -27.47
N ALA A 13 -46.71 28.70 -27.23
CA ALA A 13 -48.09 28.85 -27.72
C ALA A 13 -48.92 27.76 -26.98
N ALA A 14 -49.91 27.92 -26.16
CA ALA A 14 -51.16 28.74 -26.18
C ALA A 14 -52.22 28.22 -27.19
N GLY A 15 -53.34 27.77 -26.66
CA GLY A 15 -54.60 27.51 -27.35
C GLY A 15 -55.39 26.46 -26.58
N VAL A 16 -56.34 26.63 -25.75
CA VAL A 16 -57.62 27.39 -25.64
C VAL A 16 -58.78 26.71 -26.45
N PHE A 17 -59.86 26.50 -25.72
CA PHE A 17 -61.29 26.29 -26.06
C PHE A 17 -61.72 24.89 -26.52
N LEU A 18 -62.88 24.35 -26.22
CA LEU A 18 -64.19 24.92 -25.90
C LEU A 18 -65.12 23.83 -25.34
N ALA A 19 -65.97 24.19 -24.48
CA ALA A 19 -67.21 23.77 -23.90
C ALA A 19 -68.28 23.12 -24.79
N ALA A 20 -69.19 22.49 -24.14
CA ALA A 20 -70.66 22.54 -24.23
C ALA A 20 -71.29 21.15 -24.17
N SER A 21 -72.01 20.81 -23.13
CA SER A 21 -73.43 20.94 -22.87
C SER A 21 -74.32 19.81 -23.37
N LEU A 22 -75.20 19.46 -22.47
CA LEU A 22 -76.64 19.09 -22.48
C LEU A 22 -76.89 17.60 -22.19
N ALA A 23 -77.34 17.28 -21.05
CA ALA A 23 -78.68 17.24 -20.44
C ALA A 23 -79.63 16.18 -21.03
N VAL A 24 -80.23 15.40 -20.16
CA VAL A 24 -81.66 15.11 -19.95
C VAL A 24 -81.95 13.66 -19.67
N LEU A 25 -82.49 13.43 -18.47
CA LEU A 25 -83.53 12.57 -17.95
C LEU A 25 -83.65 11.09 -18.39
N GLY A 26 -83.79 10.30 -17.32
CA GLY A 26 -84.48 9.00 -17.33
C GLY A 26 -84.62 8.45 -15.89
N LEU A 27 -85.78 8.64 -15.35
CA LEU A 27 -86.19 8.13 -14.03
C LEU A 27 -86.35 6.62 -14.03
N ALA A 28 -86.15 6.06 -12.84
CA ALA A 28 -86.85 4.99 -12.17
C ALA A 28 -86.07 3.67 -11.93
N GLY A 29 -86.00 3.31 -10.68
CA GLY A 29 -85.66 1.98 -10.23
C GLY A 29 -85.14 1.93 -8.81
N CYS A 30 -86.07 1.96 -7.81
CA CYS A 30 -85.75 1.66 -6.42
C CYS A 30 -85.15 0.27 -6.25
N GLY A 31 -84.05 0.23 -5.55
CA GLY A 31 -83.42 -0.96 -5.00
C GLY A 31 -82.35 -0.55 -4.01
N GLU A 32 -82.79 -0.25 -2.82
CA GLU A 32 -81.91 0.13 -1.70
C GLU A 32 -81.16 -1.12 -1.24
N LYS A 33 -79.95 -1.32 -1.81
CA LYS A 33 -78.94 -2.15 -1.21
C LYS A 33 -78.20 -1.30 -0.21
N ALA A 34 -78.27 -1.68 1.07
CA ALA A 34 -77.52 -1.11 2.13
C ALA A 34 -76.06 -0.93 1.67
N LYS A 35 -75.58 0.32 1.61
CA LYS A 35 -74.16 0.63 1.40
C LYS A 35 -73.44 0.03 2.61
N PRO A 36 -72.35 -0.76 2.41
CA PRO A 36 -71.46 -1.11 3.50
C PRO A 36 -70.97 0.20 4.17
N ASP A 37 -71.10 0.28 5.45
CA ASP A 37 -70.60 1.39 6.25
C ASP A 37 -69.08 1.49 6.09
N PRO A 38 -68.52 2.53 5.47
CA PRO A 38 -67.12 2.64 5.28
C PRO A 38 -66.32 2.79 6.61
N ALA A 39 -67.02 3.02 7.71
CA ALA A 39 -66.45 3.07 9.06
C ALA A 39 -66.17 1.68 9.66
N ALA A 40 -66.73 0.59 9.07
CA ALA A 40 -66.54 -0.77 9.58
C ALA A 40 -65.25 -1.44 9.06
N GLU A 41 -64.60 -0.88 8.02
CA GLU A 41 -63.34 -1.39 7.49
C GLU A 41 -62.07 -0.60 7.92
N VAL A 42 -62.22 0.48 8.70
CA VAL A 42 -61.10 1.24 9.20
C VAL A 42 -60.67 0.63 10.54
N PRO A 43 -59.42 0.18 10.71
CA PRO A 43 -58.93 -0.26 12.00
C PRO A 43 -59.17 0.84 13.05
N PRO A 44 -59.49 0.48 14.31
CA PRO A 44 -59.72 1.46 15.35
C PRO A 44 -58.51 2.38 15.50
N ALA A 45 -58.75 3.69 15.60
CA ALA A 45 -57.69 4.66 15.83
C ALA A 45 -56.99 4.34 17.14
N THR A 46 -55.71 4.12 17.10
CA THR A 46 -54.87 3.83 18.26
C THR A 46 -54.59 5.12 19.04
N SER A 47 -54.94 5.20 20.29
CA SER A 47 -54.58 6.32 21.14
C SER A 47 -53.20 6.06 21.76
N VAL A 48 -52.38 7.10 21.82
CA VAL A 48 -51.01 7.06 22.37
C VAL A 48 -51.00 7.88 23.67
N VAL A 49 -50.51 7.27 24.74
CA VAL A 49 -50.23 7.96 26.01
C VAL A 49 -48.69 8.04 26.17
N VAL A 50 -48.14 9.24 26.05
CA VAL A 50 -46.72 9.50 26.36
C VAL A 50 -46.62 9.59 27.89
N THR A 51 -46.07 8.60 28.53
CA THR A 51 -45.69 8.61 29.94
C THR A 51 -44.48 9.51 30.15
N GLY A 52 -44.29 10.15 31.28
CA GLY A 52 -43.27 11.18 31.58
C GLY A 52 -41.82 10.94 31.10
N ASP A 53 -41.51 9.82 30.46
CA ASP A 53 -40.29 9.58 29.67
C ASP A 53 -40.60 9.80 28.17
N VAL A 54 -39.96 10.79 27.56
CA VAL A 54 -40.16 11.18 26.16
C VAL A 54 -39.93 10.01 25.18
N ASN A 55 -39.21 8.99 25.61
CA ASN A 55 -38.88 7.81 24.80
C ASN A 55 -39.80 6.60 25.08
N ALA A 56 -40.67 6.68 26.08
CA ALA A 56 -41.60 5.59 26.41
C ALA A 56 -43.02 5.90 25.90
N ILE A 57 -43.53 5.01 25.06
CA ILE A 57 -44.81 5.16 24.35
C ILE A 57 -45.69 3.98 24.72
N THR A 58 -46.95 4.28 25.14
CA THR A 58 -47.94 3.25 25.40
C THR A 58 -49.05 3.36 24.35
N VAL A 59 -49.44 2.23 23.77
CA VAL A 59 -50.48 2.13 22.74
C VAL A 59 -51.59 1.19 23.17
N ASP A 60 -52.82 1.50 22.80
CA ASP A 60 -53.98 0.67 23.15
C ASP A 60 -54.07 -0.60 22.31
N HIS A 61 -53.57 -0.52 21.04
CA HIS A 61 -53.63 -1.59 20.04
C HIS A 61 -52.24 -1.99 19.57
N PRO A 62 -51.43 -2.68 20.39
CA PRO A 62 -50.06 -3.08 20.03
C PRO A 62 -50.00 -4.08 18.88
N GLU A 63 -51.09 -4.79 18.61
CA GLU A 63 -51.21 -5.76 17.50
C GLU A 63 -51.11 -5.12 16.10
N GLN A 64 -51.30 -3.81 16.00
CA GLN A 64 -51.12 -3.06 14.74
C GLN A 64 -49.66 -2.83 14.38
N PHE A 65 -48.76 -3.01 15.33
CA PHE A 65 -47.32 -2.79 15.13
C PHE A 65 -46.56 -4.13 15.14
N PRO A 66 -46.40 -4.78 13.98
CA PRO A 66 -45.70 -6.05 13.93
C PRO A 66 -44.25 -5.92 14.39
N VAL A 67 -43.85 -6.86 15.23
CA VAL A 67 -42.49 -6.92 15.81
C VAL A 67 -41.68 -7.97 15.07
N VAL A 68 -40.47 -7.61 14.68
CA VAL A 68 -39.50 -8.49 14.05
C VAL A 68 -38.25 -8.62 14.91
N ALA A 69 -37.62 -9.78 14.87
CA ALA A 69 -36.32 -9.95 15.51
C ALA A 69 -35.20 -9.42 14.61
N ALA A 70 -34.28 -8.67 15.17
CA ALA A 70 -33.07 -8.23 14.47
C ALA A 70 -32.28 -9.45 14.02
N GLY A 71 -31.98 -9.49 12.74
CA GLY A 71 -31.14 -10.53 12.12
C GLY A 71 -29.69 -10.41 12.55
N LYS A 72 -28.87 -11.38 12.16
CA LYS A 72 -27.43 -11.40 12.39
C LYS A 72 -26.72 -11.24 11.06
N LEU A 73 -25.82 -10.27 10.96
CA LEU A 73 -24.85 -10.16 9.91
C LEU A 73 -23.46 -10.37 10.52
N SER A 74 -22.72 -11.32 9.97
CA SER A 74 -21.33 -11.54 10.33
C SER A 74 -20.50 -11.17 9.12
N GLU A 75 -19.97 -9.98 9.12
CA GLU A 75 -19.00 -9.55 8.11
C GLU A 75 -17.61 -9.47 8.73
N ALA A 76 -16.59 -9.94 7.98
CA ALA A 76 -15.22 -9.64 8.34
C ALA A 76 -15.03 -8.12 8.25
N ALA A 77 -14.48 -7.52 9.28
CA ALA A 77 -14.15 -6.11 9.25
C ALA A 77 -13.14 -5.88 8.09
N VAL A 78 -13.48 -5.00 7.15
CA VAL A 78 -12.57 -4.57 6.09
C VAL A 78 -12.09 -3.17 6.43
N LEU A 79 -10.77 -3.01 6.47
CA LEU A 79 -10.13 -1.72 6.71
C LEU A 79 -9.52 -1.23 5.40
N ASP A 80 -10.07 -0.14 4.87
CA ASP A 80 -9.54 0.53 3.68
C ASP A 80 -8.44 1.51 4.10
N VAL A 81 -7.25 1.32 3.53
CA VAL A 81 -6.08 2.16 3.79
C VAL A 81 -5.36 2.47 2.49
N THR A 82 -4.60 3.56 2.49
CA THR A 82 -3.73 3.90 1.36
C THR A 82 -2.30 3.43 1.63
N GLY A 83 -1.60 3.09 0.57
CA GLY A 83 -0.21 2.66 0.66
C GLY A 83 0.62 3.08 -0.53
N THR A 84 1.92 2.81 -0.44
CA THR A 84 2.89 3.08 -1.51
C THR A 84 3.68 1.82 -1.82
N VAL A 85 3.85 1.55 -3.11
CA VAL A 85 4.70 0.44 -3.58
C VAL A 85 6.17 0.77 -3.32
N THR A 86 6.86 -0.10 -2.59
CA THR A 86 8.29 0.00 -2.31
C THR A 86 9.00 -1.30 -2.69
N PRO A 87 10.29 -1.25 -3.01
CA PRO A 87 11.05 -2.48 -3.22
C PRO A 87 11.20 -3.22 -1.89
N ASP A 88 11.40 -4.52 -1.95
CA ASP A 88 11.88 -5.29 -0.82
C ASP A 88 13.32 -4.86 -0.50
N VAL A 89 13.51 -4.13 0.61
CA VAL A 89 14.83 -3.60 1.00
C VAL A 89 15.84 -4.71 1.31
N SER A 90 15.39 -5.92 1.65
CA SER A 90 16.29 -7.06 1.85
C SER A 90 16.92 -7.57 0.56
N ARG A 91 16.33 -7.21 -0.58
CA ARG A 91 16.80 -7.53 -1.93
C ARG A 91 17.44 -6.34 -2.64
N ASN A 92 17.70 -5.26 -1.92
CA ASN A 92 18.42 -4.10 -2.45
C ASN A 92 19.90 -4.34 -2.32
N ILE A 93 20.60 -4.22 -3.43
CA ILE A 93 22.04 -4.42 -3.49
C ILE A 93 22.69 -3.09 -3.84
N PRO A 94 23.43 -2.48 -2.89
CA PRO A 94 24.16 -1.25 -3.16
C PRO A 94 25.39 -1.53 -4.04
N VAL A 95 25.57 -0.72 -5.04
CA VAL A 95 26.76 -0.71 -5.89
C VAL A 95 27.65 0.44 -5.41
N VAL A 96 28.83 0.10 -4.93
CA VAL A 96 29.83 1.04 -4.42
C VAL A 96 31.10 0.94 -5.24
N SER A 97 31.97 1.97 -5.19
CA SER A 97 33.28 1.91 -5.81
C SER A 97 34.33 1.47 -4.81
N LEU A 98 35.23 0.61 -5.23
CA LEU A 98 36.39 0.17 -4.44
C LEU A 98 37.58 1.14 -4.55
N ALA A 99 37.56 2.03 -5.56
CA ALA A 99 38.62 3.01 -5.80
C ALA A 99 38.05 4.42 -5.92
N SER A 100 38.75 5.41 -5.39
CA SER A 100 38.42 6.81 -5.58
C SER A 100 38.79 7.27 -6.98
N GLY A 101 37.98 8.16 -7.55
CA GLY A 101 38.28 8.63 -8.89
C GLY A 101 37.20 9.49 -9.51
N ARG A 102 37.27 9.63 -10.84
CA ARG A 102 36.29 10.37 -11.64
C ARG A 102 35.58 9.44 -12.62
N VAL A 103 34.27 9.58 -12.69
CA VAL A 103 33.46 8.84 -13.66
C VAL A 103 33.78 9.34 -15.08
N VAL A 104 34.19 8.43 -15.95
CA VAL A 104 34.50 8.71 -17.36
C VAL A 104 33.42 8.22 -18.31
N GLU A 105 32.66 7.19 -17.88
CA GLU A 105 31.61 6.60 -18.71
C GLU A 105 30.50 6.05 -17.81
N ILE A 106 29.24 6.23 -18.21
CA ILE A 106 28.05 5.65 -17.55
C ILE A 106 27.26 4.90 -18.62
N ASN A 107 27.12 3.57 -18.45
CA ASN A 107 26.47 2.68 -19.38
C ASN A 107 25.07 2.24 -18.92
N ALA A 108 24.71 2.55 -17.67
CA ALA A 108 23.42 2.19 -17.08
C ALA A 108 22.74 3.41 -16.43
N LYS A 109 21.42 3.45 -16.47
CA LYS A 109 20.60 4.55 -16.00
C LYS A 109 19.54 4.06 -15.03
N LEU A 110 18.95 5.00 -14.28
CA LEU A 110 17.81 4.75 -13.44
C LEU A 110 16.67 4.08 -14.23
N GLY A 111 16.14 2.97 -13.72
CA GLY A 111 15.08 2.19 -14.36
C GLY A 111 15.56 1.10 -15.32
N ASP A 112 16.85 1.03 -15.65
CA ASP A 112 17.37 -0.03 -16.50
C ASP A 112 17.37 -1.38 -15.78
N THR A 113 17.04 -2.44 -16.53
CA THR A 113 17.23 -3.81 -16.08
C THR A 113 18.63 -4.27 -16.42
N VAL A 114 19.36 -4.74 -15.42
CA VAL A 114 20.75 -5.17 -15.55
C VAL A 114 20.94 -6.63 -15.19
N GLN A 115 21.94 -7.26 -15.78
CA GLN A 115 22.35 -8.62 -15.46
C GLN A 115 23.61 -8.62 -14.59
N LYS A 116 23.80 -9.69 -13.81
CA LYS A 116 25.03 -9.87 -13.04
C LYS A 116 26.26 -9.80 -13.95
N GLY A 117 27.24 -8.98 -13.58
CA GLY A 117 28.47 -8.77 -14.36
C GLY A 117 28.36 -7.72 -15.46
N GLN A 118 27.17 -7.14 -15.70
CA GLN A 118 26.99 -6.08 -16.68
C GLN A 118 27.73 -4.81 -16.26
N LEU A 119 28.47 -4.17 -17.18
CA LEU A 119 29.17 -2.91 -16.94
C LEU A 119 28.15 -1.78 -16.71
N LEU A 120 28.25 -1.12 -15.57
CA LEU A 120 27.40 0.00 -15.17
C LEU A 120 28.06 1.34 -15.43
N LEU A 121 29.31 1.48 -15.02
CA LEU A 121 30.11 2.68 -15.25
C LEU A 121 31.61 2.37 -15.17
N ARG A 122 32.40 3.34 -15.61
CA ARG A 122 33.87 3.27 -15.58
C ARG A 122 34.42 4.46 -14.80
N VAL A 123 35.33 4.18 -13.87
CA VAL A 123 35.97 5.18 -13.01
C VAL A 123 37.44 5.26 -13.34
N GLN A 124 37.95 6.45 -13.64
CA GLN A 124 39.39 6.72 -13.74
C GLN A 124 39.91 7.01 -12.32
N SER A 125 40.92 6.22 -11.90
CA SER A 125 41.45 6.28 -10.54
C SER A 125 42.96 6.50 -10.52
N ALA A 126 43.37 7.44 -9.65
CA ALA A 126 44.78 7.65 -9.37
C ALA A 126 45.35 6.51 -8.51
N ASP A 127 44.52 5.94 -7.62
CA ASP A 127 44.87 4.82 -6.72
C ASP A 127 45.32 3.60 -7.54
N ILE A 128 44.55 3.28 -8.59
CA ILE A 128 44.86 2.18 -9.52
C ILE A 128 46.17 2.47 -10.27
N SER A 129 46.34 3.70 -10.77
CA SER A 129 47.55 4.09 -11.48
C SER A 129 48.79 3.97 -10.59
N GLY A 130 48.67 4.35 -9.29
CA GLY A 130 49.69 4.21 -8.27
C GLY A 130 50.02 2.74 -7.95
N ALA A 131 48.99 1.89 -7.81
CA ALA A 131 49.16 0.47 -7.55
C ALA A 131 49.88 -0.24 -8.72
N PHE A 132 49.56 0.08 -9.99
CA PHE A 132 50.27 -0.44 -11.14
C PHE A 132 51.74 0.08 -11.23
N ALA A 133 51.99 1.33 -10.82
CA ALA A 133 53.35 1.84 -10.74
C ALA A 133 54.18 1.08 -9.67
N GLY A 134 53.61 0.84 -8.51
CA GLY A 134 54.18 0.02 -7.45
C GLY A 134 54.50 -1.41 -7.91
N TYR A 135 53.53 -2.06 -8.55
CA TYR A 135 53.73 -3.41 -9.12
C TYR A 135 54.90 -3.46 -10.12
N ARG A 136 54.97 -2.49 -11.05
CA ARG A 136 56.07 -2.44 -12.02
C ARG A 136 57.44 -2.21 -11.35
N SER A 137 57.50 -1.41 -10.29
CA SER A 137 58.70 -1.25 -9.48
C SER A 137 59.10 -2.57 -8.82
N ALA A 138 58.16 -3.23 -8.13
CA ALA A 138 58.40 -4.51 -7.46
C ALA A 138 58.91 -5.61 -8.45
N VAL A 139 58.36 -5.67 -9.64
CA VAL A 139 58.82 -6.59 -10.70
C VAL A 139 60.25 -6.25 -11.14
N ALA A 140 60.61 -4.98 -11.26
CA ALA A 140 61.97 -4.57 -11.61
C ALA A 140 62.97 -4.90 -10.49
N ASP A 141 62.61 -4.69 -9.23
CA ASP A 141 63.43 -5.00 -8.06
C ASP A 141 63.65 -6.51 -7.91
N GLU A 142 62.59 -7.34 -8.13
CA GLU A 142 62.72 -8.80 -8.13
C GLU A 142 63.67 -9.29 -9.25
N LYS A 143 63.54 -8.76 -10.46
CA LYS A 143 64.44 -9.09 -11.56
C LYS A 143 65.90 -8.80 -11.21
N LEU A 144 66.16 -7.67 -10.54
CA LEU A 144 67.50 -7.32 -10.07
C LEU A 144 67.97 -8.33 -9.01
N ALA A 145 67.14 -8.63 -8.00
CA ALA A 145 67.46 -9.56 -6.92
C ALA A 145 67.71 -11.00 -7.44
N SER A 146 66.86 -11.47 -8.36
CA SER A 146 67.05 -12.76 -9.03
C SER A 146 68.35 -12.84 -9.79
N THR A 147 68.70 -11.78 -10.57
CA THR A 147 69.99 -11.72 -11.29
C THR A 147 71.18 -11.74 -10.33
N GLN A 148 71.05 -11.05 -9.17
CA GLN A 148 72.11 -11.04 -8.11
C GLN A 148 72.23 -12.43 -7.45
N LEU A 149 71.11 -13.11 -7.20
CA LEU A 149 71.10 -14.46 -6.64
C LEU A 149 71.74 -15.47 -7.61
N ASP A 150 71.40 -15.42 -8.89
CA ASP A 150 71.97 -16.30 -9.91
C ASP A 150 73.51 -16.13 -9.98
N ARG A 151 73.99 -14.89 -9.91
CA ARG A 151 75.41 -14.60 -9.83
C ARG A 151 76.03 -15.12 -8.54
N ALA A 152 75.41 -14.91 -7.38
CA ALA A 152 75.85 -15.40 -6.09
C ALA A 152 75.97 -16.93 -6.07
N LYS A 153 74.97 -17.66 -6.62
CA LYS A 153 75.00 -19.12 -6.78
C LYS A 153 76.17 -19.57 -7.60
N LEU A 154 76.41 -18.93 -8.76
CA LEU A 154 77.52 -19.29 -9.63
C LEU A 154 78.91 -19.09 -8.94
N LEU A 155 79.08 -17.99 -8.19
CA LEU A 155 80.33 -17.69 -7.45
C LEU A 155 80.52 -18.63 -6.29
N PHE A 156 79.46 -18.99 -5.59
CA PHE A 156 79.47 -19.94 -4.47
C PHE A 156 79.89 -21.34 -4.93
N ASP A 157 79.29 -21.80 -6.04
CA ASP A 157 79.66 -23.10 -6.66
C ASP A 157 81.12 -23.18 -7.10
N LYS A 158 81.74 -22.02 -7.38
CA LYS A 158 83.19 -21.94 -7.72
C LYS A 158 84.08 -21.69 -6.50
N GLY A 159 83.50 -21.67 -5.28
CA GLY A 159 84.22 -21.40 -4.05
C GLY A 159 84.69 -19.95 -3.89
N ALA A 160 84.17 -18.99 -4.64
CA ALA A 160 84.57 -17.58 -4.67
C ALA A 160 83.62 -16.67 -3.82
N LEU A 161 82.60 -17.23 -3.14
CA LEU A 161 81.65 -16.50 -2.28
C LEU A 161 81.46 -17.24 -0.99
N ALA A 162 81.28 -16.51 0.13
CA ALA A 162 80.95 -17.09 1.43
C ALA A 162 79.45 -17.51 1.49
N GLN A 163 79.15 -18.58 2.23
CA GLN A 163 77.77 -19.05 2.41
C GLN A 163 76.85 -17.94 2.93
N LYS A 164 77.30 -17.12 3.88
CA LYS A 164 76.55 -15.97 4.42
C LYS A 164 76.06 -15.03 3.29
N ASP A 165 76.92 -14.77 2.31
CA ASP A 165 76.60 -13.82 1.22
C ASP A 165 75.61 -14.43 0.22
N LEU A 166 75.63 -15.75 0.03
CA LEU A 166 74.62 -16.49 -0.73
C LEU A 166 73.26 -16.41 -0.03
N GLU A 167 73.22 -16.70 1.29
CA GLU A 167 72.01 -16.61 2.11
C GLU A 167 71.38 -15.20 2.08
N VAL A 168 72.21 -14.13 2.10
CA VAL A 168 71.73 -12.75 1.92
C VAL A 168 71.08 -12.51 0.58
N ALA A 169 71.66 -13.06 -0.50
CA ALA A 169 71.08 -12.92 -1.84
C ALA A 169 69.78 -13.72 -1.99
N GLU A 170 69.67 -14.91 -1.38
CA GLU A 170 68.46 -15.71 -1.32
C GLU A 170 67.33 -14.98 -0.57
N ASP A 171 67.67 -14.41 0.59
CA ASP A 171 66.70 -13.63 1.40
C ASP A 171 66.24 -12.36 0.68
N ALA A 172 67.14 -11.69 -0.06
CA ALA A 172 66.80 -10.51 -0.85
C ALA A 172 65.80 -10.85 -1.97
N GLU A 173 66.04 -11.94 -2.69
CA GLU A 173 65.11 -12.39 -3.75
C GLU A 173 63.77 -12.85 -3.19
N ALA A 174 63.77 -13.59 -2.05
CA ALA A 174 62.54 -14.00 -1.38
C ALA A 174 61.68 -12.78 -0.95
N LYS A 175 62.32 -11.73 -0.38
CA LYS A 175 61.65 -10.49 -0.03
C LYS A 175 61.08 -9.74 -1.23
N ALA A 176 61.82 -9.71 -2.33
CA ALA A 176 61.36 -9.09 -3.57
C ALA A 176 60.12 -9.77 -4.14
N LYS A 177 60.07 -11.10 -4.10
CA LYS A 177 58.87 -11.88 -4.51
C LYS A 177 57.65 -11.56 -3.61
N ILE A 178 57.83 -11.51 -2.32
CA ILE A 178 56.78 -11.11 -1.39
C ILE A 178 56.23 -9.71 -1.72
N THR A 179 57.14 -8.81 -2.14
CA THR A 179 56.76 -7.43 -2.53
C THR A 179 55.89 -7.43 -3.78
N ILE A 180 56.18 -8.30 -4.75
CA ILE A 180 55.33 -8.50 -5.95
C ILE A 180 53.94 -9.02 -5.52
N ASP A 181 53.90 -10.05 -4.70
CA ASP A 181 52.64 -10.66 -4.22
C ASP A 181 51.77 -9.62 -3.54
N ASN A 182 52.36 -8.80 -2.68
CA ASN A 182 51.65 -7.69 -2.01
C ASN A 182 51.10 -6.66 -3.02
N ALA A 183 51.89 -6.29 -4.02
CA ALA A 183 51.48 -5.35 -5.07
C ALA A 183 50.33 -5.92 -5.94
N VAL A 184 50.38 -7.21 -6.26
CA VAL A 184 49.28 -7.92 -6.96
C VAL A 184 48.02 -7.89 -6.15
N GLU A 185 48.09 -8.22 -4.85
CA GLU A 185 46.93 -8.22 -3.98
C GLU A 185 46.31 -6.80 -3.82
N GLN A 186 47.16 -5.79 -3.74
CA GLN A 186 46.69 -4.39 -3.70
C GLN A 186 45.91 -4.03 -4.96
N ILE A 187 46.36 -4.42 -6.16
CA ILE A 187 45.65 -4.20 -7.44
C ILE A 187 44.34 -4.93 -7.41
N ARG A 188 44.29 -6.19 -6.91
CA ARG A 188 43.08 -7.00 -6.82
C ARG A 188 42.04 -6.41 -5.88
N VAL A 189 42.43 -5.92 -4.73
CA VAL A 189 41.53 -5.25 -3.77
C VAL A 189 40.89 -4.01 -4.36
N LEU A 190 41.62 -3.29 -5.25
CA LEU A 190 41.08 -2.14 -5.97
C LEU A 190 40.16 -2.52 -7.15
N GLY A 191 39.91 -3.83 -7.37
CA GLY A 191 39.03 -4.32 -8.43
C GLY A 191 39.67 -4.32 -9.83
N ALA A 192 41.01 -4.29 -9.92
CA ALA A 192 41.74 -4.34 -11.18
C ALA A 192 42.51 -5.67 -11.35
N ASP A 193 42.90 -5.97 -12.59
CA ASP A 193 43.68 -7.15 -12.96
C ASP A 193 45.03 -6.76 -13.46
N VAL A 194 46.09 -7.41 -12.97
CA VAL A 194 47.47 -7.20 -13.38
C VAL A 194 47.75 -7.50 -14.86
N THR A 195 46.93 -8.37 -15.47
CA THR A 195 47.02 -8.75 -16.86
C THR A 195 46.51 -7.66 -17.81
N HIS A 196 45.66 -6.76 -17.32
CA HIS A 196 45.07 -5.67 -18.09
C HIS A 196 45.31 -4.32 -17.40
N PRO A 197 46.57 -3.81 -17.48
CA PRO A 197 46.89 -2.56 -16.81
C PRO A 197 46.12 -1.39 -17.44
N ALA A 198 45.22 -0.83 -16.66
CA ALA A 198 44.40 0.33 -17.02
C ALA A 198 44.42 1.35 -15.88
N SER A 199 44.20 2.61 -16.18
CA SER A 199 43.99 3.66 -15.19
C SER A 199 42.51 3.76 -14.78
N THR A 200 41.68 2.85 -15.30
CA THR A 200 40.21 2.82 -15.08
C THR A 200 39.80 1.51 -14.43
N VAL A 201 38.77 1.58 -13.60
CA VAL A 201 38.08 0.44 -13.01
C VAL A 201 36.68 0.34 -13.60
N ASP A 202 36.31 -0.86 -13.99
CA ASP A 202 35.00 -1.19 -14.47
C ASP A 202 34.10 -1.56 -13.26
N ILE A 203 33.06 -0.78 -13.01
CA ILE A 203 32.08 -1.08 -11.98
C ILE A 203 30.94 -1.86 -12.63
N VAL A 204 30.79 -3.11 -12.20
CA VAL A 204 29.82 -4.05 -12.76
C VAL A 204 28.69 -4.34 -11.78
N ALA A 205 27.53 -4.78 -12.28
CA ALA A 205 26.40 -5.17 -11.46
C ALA A 205 26.73 -6.44 -10.66
N PRO A 206 26.63 -6.43 -9.33
CA PRO A 206 26.89 -7.60 -8.49
C PRO A 206 25.79 -8.66 -8.62
N ALA A 207 24.58 -8.25 -9.01
CA ALA A 207 23.42 -9.13 -9.23
C ALA A 207 22.56 -8.61 -10.40
N ALA A 208 21.63 -9.45 -10.85
CA ALA A 208 20.59 -9.05 -11.79
C ALA A 208 19.47 -8.32 -11.04
N GLY A 209 18.82 -7.34 -11.68
CA GLY A 209 17.73 -6.56 -11.11
C GLY A 209 17.47 -5.28 -11.89
N VAL A 210 16.73 -4.37 -11.29
CA VAL A 210 16.42 -3.05 -11.84
C VAL A 210 17.17 -1.99 -11.03
N ILE A 211 17.72 -1.00 -11.69
CA ILE A 211 18.35 0.16 -11.02
C ILE A 211 17.24 1.04 -10.45
N THR A 212 17.11 1.05 -9.13
CA THR A 212 16.10 1.83 -8.41
C THR A 212 16.60 3.16 -7.88
N GLU A 213 17.94 3.33 -7.78
CA GLU A 213 18.55 4.59 -7.40
C GLU A 213 19.83 4.81 -8.20
N GLN A 214 20.09 6.07 -8.56
CA GLN A 214 21.33 6.52 -9.22
C GLN A 214 21.77 7.82 -8.54
N ASN A 215 22.89 7.77 -7.83
CA ASN A 215 23.45 8.91 -7.08
C ASN A 215 24.74 9.46 -7.73
N ILE A 216 24.99 9.11 -8.98
CA ILE A 216 26.18 9.51 -9.71
C ILE A 216 25.83 10.16 -11.06
N THR A 217 26.63 11.13 -11.44
CA THR A 217 26.51 11.84 -12.72
C THR A 217 27.80 11.71 -13.53
N ALA A 218 27.69 11.90 -14.83
CA ALA A 218 28.87 11.94 -15.72
C ALA A 218 29.87 13.01 -15.25
N SER A 219 31.13 12.64 -15.21
CA SER A 219 32.22 13.47 -14.67
C SER A 219 32.17 13.72 -13.15
N GLY A 220 31.24 13.10 -12.43
CA GLY A 220 31.18 13.16 -10.98
C GLY A 220 32.40 12.51 -10.31
N GLY A 221 32.76 12.99 -9.14
CA GLY A 221 33.79 12.36 -8.30
C GLY A 221 33.19 11.20 -7.54
N VAL A 222 33.93 10.11 -7.48
CA VAL A 222 33.63 8.92 -6.68
C VAL A 222 34.63 8.83 -5.56
N LYS A 223 34.18 8.59 -4.33
CA LYS A 223 35.01 8.31 -3.16
C LYS A 223 34.88 6.85 -2.78
N THR A 224 35.87 6.31 -2.09
CA THR A 224 35.81 4.97 -1.51
C THR A 224 34.83 4.90 -0.33
N LEU A 225 34.53 3.67 0.09
CA LEU A 225 33.48 3.19 1.02
C LEU A 225 33.14 4.05 2.26
N ASP A 226 34.05 4.86 2.77
CA ASP A 226 33.88 5.43 4.11
C ASP A 226 32.95 6.65 4.22
N ASN A 227 32.50 7.26 3.11
CA ASN A 227 31.61 8.44 3.16
C ASN A 227 30.87 8.75 1.84
N SER A 228 30.68 7.78 0.97
CA SER A 228 30.00 8.02 -0.30
C SER A 228 28.63 7.35 -0.35
N PRO A 229 27.60 8.04 -0.82
CA PRO A 229 26.36 7.36 -1.14
C PRO A 229 26.63 6.28 -2.21
N ASN A 230 25.82 5.23 -2.19
CA ASN A 230 25.85 4.19 -3.24
C ASN A 230 25.82 4.84 -4.62
N LEU A 231 26.60 4.33 -5.57
CA LEU A 231 26.58 4.82 -6.95
C LEU A 231 25.25 4.48 -7.61
N PHE A 232 24.84 3.24 -7.42
CA PHE A 232 23.53 2.71 -7.80
C PHE A 232 22.98 1.83 -6.70
N THR A 233 21.66 1.65 -6.69
CA THR A 233 20.98 0.58 -5.96
C THR A 233 20.29 -0.31 -6.97
N ILE A 234 20.60 -1.60 -6.96
CA ILE A 234 19.96 -2.61 -7.81
C ILE A 234 18.98 -3.38 -6.94
N SER A 235 17.71 -3.41 -7.33
CA SER A 235 16.63 -4.09 -6.60
C SER A 235 16.03 -5.21 -7.44
N ASP A 236 15.80 -6.35 -6.81
CA ASP A 236 14.93 -7.38 -7.37
C ASP A 236 13.48 -6.97 -7.13
N LEU A 237 12.75 -6.67 -8.20
CA LEU A 237 11.36 -6.24 -8.15
C LEU A 237 10.38 -7.40 -8.44
N SER A 238 10.81 -8.66 -8.34
CA SER A 238 9.92 -9.83 -8.46
C SER A 238 8.86 -9.87 -7.34
N ASP A 239 9.25 -9.44 -6.15
CA ASP A 239 8.37 -9.19 -5.03
C ASP A 239 8.48 -7.70 -4.64
N VAL A 240 7.37 -7.15 -4.20
CA VAL A 240 7.28 -5.77 -3.72
C VAL A 240 6.58 -5.70 -2.39
N TRP A 241 6.90 -4.67 -1.66
CA TRP A 241 6.19 -4.31 -0.44
C TRP A 241 5.24 -3.16 -0.70
N ILE A 242 4.08 -3.24 -0.09
CA ILE A 242 3.16 -2.12 0.00
C ILE A 242 3.25 -1.60 1.43
N LEU A 243 3.73 -0.39 1.61
CA LEU A 243 3.74 0.27 2.90
C LEU A 243 2.45 1.06 3.06
N CYS A 244 1.53 0.51 3.83
CA CYS A 244 0.24 1.10 4.15
C CYS A 244 0.33 1.97 5.39
N ASP A 245 -0.39 3.08 5.41
CA ASP A 245 -0.53 3.98 6.54
C ASP A 245 -1.82 3.65 7.30
N VAL A 246 -1.68 3.04 8.48
CA VAL A 246 -2.80 2.65 9.34
C VAL A 246 -2.85 3.58 10.54
N TYR A 247 -4.01 4.21 10.79
CA TYR A 247 -4.19 5.10 11.93
C TYR A 247 -4.15 4.35 13.27
N GLU A 248 -3.72 5.04 14.32
CA GLU A 248 -3.60 4.51 15.68
C GLU A 248 -4.89 3.82 16.16
N ASN A 249 -6.06 4.39 15.86
CA ASN A 249 -7.36 3.87 16.26
C ASN A 249 -7.71 2.53 15.60
N ASP A 250 -7.16 2.26 14.41
CA ASP A 250 -7.46 1.09 13.59
C ASP A 250 -6.44 -0.04 13.75
N LEU A 251 -5.29 0.26 14.40
CA LEU A 251 -4.20 -0.71 14.57
C LEU A 251 -4.62 -1.98 15.31
N SER A 252 -5.55 -1.87 16.24
CA SER A 252 -6.05 -3.02 17.01
C SER A 252 -6.80 -4.04 16.15
N SER A 253 -7.27 -3.62 14.98
CA SER A 253 -8.02 -4.47 14.04
C SER A 253 -7.13 -5.16 13.01
N VAL A 254 -5.84 -4.79 12.89
CA VAL A 254 -4.91 -5.33 11.90
C VAL A 254 -3.96 -6.34 12.53
N HIS A 255 -3.83 -7.51 11.91
CA HIS A 255 -2.96 -8.58 12.40
C HIS A 255 -2.05 -9.11 11.30
N VAL A 256 -0.86 -9.56 11.69
CA VAL A 256 0.08 -10.21 10.77
C VAL A 256 -0.54 -11.49 10.22
N GLY A 257 -0.42 -11.69 8.92
CA GLY A 257 -0.96 -12.84 8.19
C GLY A 257 -2.32 -12.60 7.53
N GLU A 258 -2.98 -11.49 7.80
CA GLU A 258 -4.25 -11.12 7.14
C GLU A 258 -4.07 -10.90 5.65
N THR A 259 -5.12 -11.25 4.89
CA THR A 259 -5.16 -11.03 3.45
C THR A 259 -5.52 -9.59 3.12
N VAL A 260 -4.93 -9.06 2.07
CA VAL A 260 -5.12 -7.67 1.64
C VAL A 260 -5.42 -7.64 0.15
N ASP A 261 -6.50 -7.00 -0.20
CA ASP A 261 -6.85 -6.70 -1.58
C ASP A 261 -6.26 -5.34 -1.98
N ILE A 262 -5.38 -5.36 -2.97
CA ILE A 262 -4.64 -4.17 -3.42
C ILE A 262 -5.18 -3.73 -4.77
N ARG A 263 -5.55 -2.47 -4.87
CA ARG A 263 -5.99 -1.82 -6.11
C ARG A 263 -5.04 -0.67 -6.46
N LEU A 264 -4.59 -0.65 -7.70
CA LEU A 264 -3.81 0.46 -8.22
C LEU A 264 -4.73 1.46 -8.93
N SER A 265 -4.59 2.73 -8.63
CA SER A 265 -5.39 3.79 -9.28
C SER A 265 -5.25 3.79 -10.81
N GLY A 266 -4.10 3.37 -11.34
CA GLY A 266 -3.86 3.24 -12.78
C GLY A 266 -4.42 1.95 -13.43
N TYR A 267 -4.92 0.99 -12.64
CA TYR A 267 -5.42 -0.32 -13.09
C TYR A 267 -6.61 -0.75 -12.22
N SER A 268 -7.64 0.11 -12.17
CA SER A 268 -8.80 -0.01 -11.28
C SER A 268 -9.58 -1.33 -11.44
N ASP A 269 -9.51 -1.96 -12.62
CA ASP A 269 -10.23 -3.21 -12.92
C ASP A 269 -9.55 -4.47 -12.36
N ARG A 270 -8.37 -4.31 -11.74
CA ARG A 270 -7.58 -5.43 -11.22
C ARG A 270 -7.39 -5.33 -9.73
N VAL A 271 -7.63 -6.44 -9.06
CA VAL A 271 -7.36 -6.62 -7.63
C VAL A 271 -6.19 -7.59 -7.50
N PHE A 272 -5.22 -7.21 -6.71
CA PHE A 272 -4.05 -8.03 -6.42
C PHE A 272 -4.09 -8.47 -4.96
N ALA A 273 -3.79 -9.72 -4.71
CA ALA A 273 -3.77 -10.25 -3.36
C ALA A 273 -2.38 -10.10 -2.73
N GLY A 274 -2.36 -9.53 -1.54
CA GLY A 274 -1.19 -9.45 -0.67
C GLY A 274 -1.46 -10.04 0.70
N ARG A 275 -0.45 -10.00 1.56
CA ARG A 275 -0.56 -10.44 2.95
C ARG A 275 0.18 -9.50 3.87
N VAL A 276 -0.43 -9.17 5.02
CA VAL A 276 0.24 -8.39 6.08
C VAL A 276 1.44 -9.20 6.60
N GLY A 277 2.64 -8.73 6.32
CA GLY A 277 3.89 -9.35 6.76
C GLY A 277 4.45 -8.75 8.03
N PHE A 278 4.20 -7.45 8.27
CA PHE A 278 4.76 -6.74 9.42
C PHE A 278 3.94 -5.50 9.78
N ILE A 279 3.86 -5.22 11.07
CA ILE A 279 3.25 -4.00 11.62
C ILE A 279 4.34 -3.24 12.35
N GLY A 280 4.62 -2.01 11.91
CA GLY A 280 5.66 -1.17 12.48
C GLY A 280 5.36 -0.79 13.94
N PRO A 281 6.34 -0.89 14.85
CA PRO A 281 6.15 -0.54 16.26
C PRO A 281 6.23 0.97 16.53
N ILE A 282 6.48 1.78 15.52
CA ILE A 282 6.68 3.23 15.64
C ILE A 282 5.58 3.94 14.88
N LEU A 283 4.92 4.88 15.56
CA LEU A 283 3.97 5.80 14.94
C LEU A 283 4.70 7.02 14.39
N ASP A 284 4.32 7.45 13.21
CA ASP A 284 4.72 8.75 12.67
C ASP A 284 3.96 9.84 13.46
N PRO A 285 4.66 10.74 14.17
CA PRO A 285 4.03 11.74 15.02
C PRO A 285 3.26 12.81 14.23
N ALA A 286 3.58 13.01 12.95
CA ALA A 286 2.92 14.00 12.10
C ALA A 286 1.56 13.50 11.58
N THR A 287 1.49 12.24 11.19
CA THR A 287 0.29 11.62 10.60
C THR A 287 -0.48 10.77 11.62
N ARG A 288 0.14 10.38 12.75
CA ARG A 288 -0.39 9.42 13.74
C ARG A 288 -0.73 8.07 13.12
N THR A 289 0.06 7.65 12.14
CA THR A 289 -0.08 6.36 11.47
C THR A 289 1.09 5.44 11.79
N ALA A 290 0.84 4.14 11.85
CA ALA A 290 1.86 3.10 11.81
C ALA A 290 2.02 2.59 10.37
N LYS A 291 3.24 2.24 10.01
CA LYS A 291 3.51 1.59 8.71
C LYS A 291 3.21 0.11 8.82
N VAL A 292 2.24 -0.35 8.06
CA VAL A 292 1.92 -1.76 7.89
C VAL A 292 2.48 -2.22 6.55
N ARG A 293 3.34 -3.24 6.59
CA ARG A 293 3.95 -3.81 5.40
C ARG A 293 3.13 -4.97 4.89
N VAL A 294 2.66 -4.86 3.67
CA VAL A 294 2.01 -5.93 2.92
C VAL A 294 2.98 -6.47 1.90
N GLU A 295 3.16 -7.78 1.87
CA GLU A 295 4.08 -8.48 0.97
C GLU A 295 3.27 -9.12 -0.16
N MET A 296 3.78 -8.98 -1.39
CA MET A 296 3.15 -9.57 -2.55
C MET A 296 4.11 -9.76 -3.71
N ALA A 297 3.85 -10.76 -4.55
CA ALA A 297 4.56 -10.92 -5.82
C ALA A 297 4.15 -9.81 -6.80
N ASN A 298 5.13 -9.23 -7.49
CA ASN A 298 4.88 -8.20 -8.49
C ASN A 298 4.50 -8.84 -9.84
N PRO A 299 3.30 -8.61 -10.35
CA PRO A 299 2.90 -9.11 -11.67
C PRO A 299 3.57 -8.38 -12.86
N GLY A 300 4.61 -7.56 -12.59
CA GLY A 300 5.35 -6.80 -13.60
C GLY A 300 4.74 -5.44 -13.93
N MET A 301 3.62 -5.08 -13.34
CA MET A 301 2.92 -3.80 -13.57
C MET A 301 3.15 -2.78 -12.45
N MET A 302 3.52 -3.25 -11.27
CA MET A 302 3.77 -2.38 -10.13
C MET A 302 5.14 -1.74 -10.24
N ARG A 303 5.15 -0.42 -10.17
CA ARG A 303 6.37 0.38 -10.14
C ARG A 303 6.57 0.98 -8.77
N VAL A 304 7.79 1.01 -8.31
CA VAL A 304 8.18 1.69 -7.07
C VAL A 304 7.68 3.14 -7.08
N GLY A 305 7.08 3.57 -5.99
CA GLY A 305 6.49 4.90 -5.85
C GLY A 305 5.02 5.02 -6.28
N MET A 306 4.39 3.96 -6.81
CA MET A 306 2.95 3.99 -7.10
C MET A 306 2.14 4.01 -5.80
N PHE A 307 1.05 4.79 -5.80
CA PHE A 307 0.04 4.76 -4.75
C PHE A 307 -0.97 3.64 -5.02
N VAL A 308 -1.43 3.04 -3.96
CA VAL A 308 -2.42 1.97 -3.98
C VAL A 308 -3.47 2.18 -2.89
N ASP A 309 -4.67 1.67 -3.16
CA ASP A 309 -5.71 1.46 -2.16
C ASP A 309 -5.65 0.01 -1.72
N ALA A 310 -5.59 -0.23 -0.43
CA ALA A 310 -5.46 -1.55 0.16
C ALA A 310 -6.62 -1.81 1.13
N ALA A 311 -7.38 -2.87 0.89
CA ALA A 311 -8.44 -3.34 1.77
C ALA A 311 -7.93 -4.53 2.58
N ILE A 312 -7.69 -4.32 3.86
CA ILE A 312 -7.21 -5.35 4.80
C ILE A 312 -8.43 -6.11 5.32
N HIS A 313 -8.46 -7.42 5.11
CA HIS A 313 -9.53 -8.29 5.60
C HIS A 313 -9.18 -8.80 6.99
N GLY A 314 -9.82 -8.21 8.01
CA GLY A 314 -9.63 -8.62 9.41
C GLY A 314 -10.16 -10.04 9.65
N THR A 315 -9.47 -10.78 10.50
CA THR A 315 -9.89 -12.13 10.92
C THR A 315 -11.03 -12.12 11.93
N GLN A 316 -11.27 -10.99 12.59
CA GLN A 316 -12.37 -10.82 13.52
C GLN A 316 -13.63 -10.42 12.75
N SER A 317 -14.65 -11.28 12.76
CA SER A 317 -15.96 -10.90 12.26
C SER A 317 -16.71 -10.13 13.34
N LYS A 318 -17.15 -8.93 13.02
CA LYS A 318 -18.07 -8.17 13.85
C LYS A 318 -19.47 -8.69 13.61
N MET A 319 -20.15 -9.12 14.68
CA MET A 319 -21.56 -9.45 14.58
C MET A 319 -22.36 -8.17 14.69
N GLU A 320 -23.02 -7.79 13.63
CA GLU A 320 -23.90 -6.61 13.58
C GLU A 320 -25.36 -7.04 13.49
N ALA A 321 -26.23 -6.23 14.05
CA ALA A 321 -27.67 -6.45 13.94
C ALA A 321 -28.15 -5.96 12.58
N THR A 322 -29.16 -6.63 12.01
CA THR A 322 -29.82 -6.18 10.79
C THR A 322 -31.31 -6.05 11.03
N VAL A 323 -31.89 -4.95 10.59
CA VAL A 323 -33.33 -4.69 10.71
C VAL A 323 -33.91 -4.31 9.35
N PRO A 324 -35.21 -4.51 9.12
CA PRO A 324 -35.84 -3.96 7.91
C PRO A 324 -35.58 -2.44 7.81
N ALA A 325 -35.36 -1.93 6.62
CA ALA A 325 -35.10 -0.50 6.44
C ALA A 325 -36.25 0.38 6.96
N ASP A 326 -37.49 -0.10 6.86
CA ASP A 326 -38.69 0.58 7.33
C ASP A 326 -38.78 0.59 8.89
N ALA A 327 -37.98 -0.22 9.59
CA ALA A 327 -37.89 -0.25 11.04
C ALA A 327 -37.00 0.89 11.59
N VAL A 328 -36.22 1.57 10.75
CA VAL A 328 -35.37 2.69 11.15
C VAL A 328 -36.06 4.00 10.83
N LEU A 329 -36.22 4.82 11.83
CA LEU A 329 -36.80 6.15 11.75
C LEU A 329 -35.66 7.20 11.74
N HIS A 330 -35.56 7.98 10.68
CA HIS A 330 -34.62 9.10 10.58
C HIS A 330 -35.30 10.37 11.10
N LEU A 331 -34.87 10.87 12.26
CA LEU A 331 -35.45 12.06 12.88
C LEU A 331 -34.34 12.97 13.45
N HIS A 332 -34.34 14.26 13.06
CA HIS A 332 -33.38 15.26 13.53
C HIS A 332 -31.91 14.82 13.45
N ASP A 333 -31.49 14.34 12.28
CA ASP A 333 -30.13 13.82 11.99
C ASP A 333 -29.69 12.64 12.86
N ARG A 334 -30.65 11.89 13.42
CA ARG A 334 -30.43 10.68 14.20
C ARG A 334 -31.34 9.56 13.73
N ASP A 335 -30.86 8.35 13.94
CA ASP A 335 -31.59 7.13 13.63
C ASP A 335 -32.18 6.53 14.90
N TRP A 336 -33.43 6.09 14.81
CA TRP A 336 -34.18 5.54 15.92
C TRP A 336 -34.88 4.26 15.52
N VAL A 337 -35.02 3.35 16.48
CA VAL A 337 -35.90 2.17 16.37
C VAL A 337 -36.84 2.11 17.57
N TYR A 338 -37.94 1.40 17.44
CA TYR A 338 -38.85 1.15 18.54
C TYR A 338 -38.73 -0.30 19.01
N GLU A 339 -38.39 -0.47 20.26
CA GLU A 339 -38.31 -1.77 20.94
C GLU A 339 -39.52 -1.99 21.85
N PRO A 340 -40.14 -3.19 21.91
CA PRO A 340 -41.16 -3.50 22.88
C PRO A 340 -40.58 -3.51 24.29
N SER A 341 -41.13 -2.69 25.19
CA SER A 341 -40.73 -2.60 26.60
C SER A 341 -41.73 -3.20 27.56
N GLY A 342 -42.90 -3.61 27.05
CA GLY A 342 -43.99 -4.26 27.81
C GLY A 342 -45.09 -4.75 26.89
N ALA A 343 -46.21 -5.22 27.46
CA ALA A 343 -47.34 -5.77 26.69
C ALA A 343 -48.00 -4.74 25.75
N LYS A 344 -48.00 -3.46 26.15
CA LYS A 344 -48.62 -2.36 25.42
C LYS A 344 -47.66 -1.15 25.28
N SER A 345 -46.40 -1.32 25.64
CA SER A 345 -45.44 -0.22 25.68
C SER A 345 -44.26 -0.51 24.80
N PHE A 346 -43.78 0.55 24.15
CA PHE A 346 -42.59 0.57 23.28
C PHE A 346 -41.64 1.66 23.77
N ARG A 347 -40.39 1.46 23.55
CA ARG A 347 -39.31 2.42 23.84
C ARG A 347 -38.59 2.80 22.58
N ARG A 348 -38.39 4.08 22.36
CA ARG A 348 -37.57 4.60 21.29
C ARG A 348 -36.09 4.52 21.69
N VAL A 349 -35.27 3.85 20.88
CA VAL A 349 -33.86 3.64 21.11
C VAL A 349 -33.08 4.29 19.96
N GLU A 350 -32.09 5.09 20.33
CA GLU A 350 -31.17 5.69 19.36
C GLU A 350 -30.22 4.62 18.82
N VAL A 351 -30.08 4.57 17.51
CA VAL A 351 -29.22 3.60 16.82
C VAL A 351 -28.28 4.30 15.87
N VAL A 352 -27.20 3.64 15.50
CA VAL A 352 -26.32 4.09 14.43
C VAL A 352 -26.54 3.16 13.24
N GLY A 353 -27.18 3.69 12.21
CA GLY A 353 -27.43 2.99 10.95
C GLY A 353 -26.13 2.85 10.14
N GLY A 354 -25.88 1.64 9.63
CA GLY A 354 -24.80 1.31 8.70
C GLY A 354 -25.29 1.20 7.27
N ALA A 355 -24.70 0.30 6.50
CA ALA A 355 -25.02 0.09 5.09
C ALA A 355 -26.45 -0.45 4.88
N LEU A 356 -27.11 0.03 3.82
CA LEU A 356 -28.37 -0.53 3.35
C LEU A 356 -28.07 -1.66 2.35
N LEU A 357 -28.48 -2.87 2.70
CA LEU A 357 -28.32 -4.07 1.86
C LEU A 357 -29.36 -4.14 0.75
N PRO A 358 -29.09 -4.81 -0.39
CA PRO A 358 -30.01 -4.95 -1.51
C PRO A 358 -31.37 -5.57 -1.16
N SER A 359 -31.44 -6.33 -0.04
CA SER A 359 -32.66 -6.95 0.49
C SER A 359 -33.58 -5.98 1.26
N LYS A 360 -33.34 -4.66 1.20
CA LYS A 360 -34.02 -3.63 2.00
C LYS A 360 -33.86 -3.88 3.53
N VAL A 361 -32.72 -4.36 3.91
CA VAL A 361 -32.32 -4.56 5.29
C VAL A 361 -31.19 -3.60 5.60
N GLN A 362 -31.31 -2.85 6.68
CA GLN A 362 -30.28 -1.92 7.16
C GLN A 362 -29.44 -2.58 8.25
N VAL A 363 -28.14 -2.44 8.14
CA VAL A 363 -27.21 -2.86 9.19
C VAL A 363 -27.25 -1.84 10.31
N ILE A 364 -27.24 -2.31 11.56
CA ILE A 364 -27.17 -1.46 12.76
C ILE A 364 -25.84 -1.73 13.43
N THR A 365 -25.01 -0.68 13.51
CA THR A 365 -23.67 -0.79 14.09
C THR A 365 -23.64 -0.56 15.60
N SER A 366 -24.67 0.12 16.15
CA SER A 366 -24.81 0.37 17.59
C SER A 366 -26.26 0.63 17.96
N GLY A 367 -26.67 0.24 19.17
CA GLY A 367 -27.98 0.50 19.75
C GLY A 367 -28.90 -0.72 19.79
N VAL A 368 -28.77 -1.68 18.87
CA VAL A 368 -29.55 -2.92 18.82
C VAL A 368 -28.62 -4.10 18.72
N ALA A 369 -28.86 -5.15 19.49
CA ALA A 369 -28.13 -6.39 19.40
C ALA A 369 -28.83 -7.41 18.47
N PRO A 370 -28.08 -8.34 17.83
CA PRO A 370 -28.67 -9.42 17.08
C PRO A 370 -29.64 -10.24 17.95
N GLY A 371 -30.91 -10.38 17.50
CA GLY A 371 -31.96 -11.07 18.21
C GLY A 371 -32.91 -10.17 19.01
N ASP A 372 -32.59 -8.90 19.21
CA ASP A 372 -33.50 -7.93 19.82
C ASP A 372 -34.72 -7.74 18.94
N LYS A 373 -35.82 -7.39 19.59
CA LYS A 373 -37.12 -7.21 18.92
C LYS A 373 -37.31 -5.74 18.61
N VAL A 374 -37.63 -5.41 17.36
CA VAL A 374 -37.93 -4.06 16.91
C VAL A 374 -39.25 -4.04 16.14
N ILE A 375 -39.91 -2.90 16.07
CA ILE A 375 -41.11 -2.72 15.22
C ILE A 375 -40.65 -2.72 13.75
N ALA A 376 -41.44 -3.44 12.92
CA ALA A 376 -41.14 -3.59 11.49
C ALA A 376 -41.29 -2.29 10.69
N ASN A 377 -42.14 -1.37 11.12
CA ASN A 377 -42.41 -0.08 10.48
C ASN A 377 -42.40 1.05 11.53
N ALA A 378 -41.28 1.71 11.69
CA ALA A 378 -41.12 2.78 12.68
C ALA A 378 -41.85 4.07 12.32
N LEU A 379 -42.03 4.34 11.01
CA LEU A 379 -42.76 5.53 10.53
C LEU A 379 -44.23 5.47 10.87
N GLU A 380 -44.86 4.30 10.81
CA GLU A 380 -46.27 4.09 11.17
C GLU A 380 -46.47 4.36 12.67
N MET A 381 -45.55 3.88 13.50
CA MET A 381 -45.56 4.17 14.95
C MET A 381 -45.38 5.68 15.19
N GLN A 382 -44.45 6.34 14.55
CA GLN A 382 -44.21 7.77 14.72
C GLN A 382 -45.41 8.62 14.32
N ASN A 383 -46.07 8.31 13.21
CA ASN A 383 -47.29 9.00 12.78
C ASN A 383 -48.44 8.87 13.80
N THR A 384 -48.52 7.72 14.50
CA THR A 384 -49.54 7.49 15.54
C THR A 384 -49.20 8.27 16.82
N VAL A 385 -47.93 8.54 17.10
CA VAL A 385 -47.50 9.34 18.27
C VAL A 385 -47.75 10.84 18.07
N GLU A 386 -47.75 11.34 16.83
CA GLU A 386 -47.93 12.77 16.48
C GLU A 386 -49.39 13.17 16.25
N GLN A 387 -50.34 12.20 16.25
CA GLN A 387 -51.79 12.45 16.21
C GLN A 387 -52.38 12.61 17.59
#